data_a4470397452c59122fb080ccba0c4eae
#
_entry.id   a4470397452c59122fb080ccba0c4eae
#
_cell.length_a   1.000
_cell.length_b   1.000
_cell.length_c   1.000
_cell.angle_alpha   90.00
_cell.angle_beta   90.00
_cell.angle_gamma   90.00
#
_symmetry.space_group_name_H-M   'P 1'
#
loop_
_entity.id
_entity.type
_entity.pdbx_description
1 polymer ?
#
loop_
_entity_poly.entity_id
_entity_poly.type
_entity_poly.pdbx_seq_one_letter_code
_entity_poly.pdbx_strand_id
1 'polypeptide(L)'
;MELDILNIKFTFMGLFNVFTQEVAIDLGTANTLIINNDKVVVDEPSIVAMDRTTGKVIAIGRKAQQMHGKTHENIKTIRPLKDGVIADFQAAEHMIRGMIKMMKGGSRYIQPTMRMVICIPSGITEVEKRAVQDSAEHAGGKEVYLIHEPMAAAIGIGVDVEEPMGNMIIDIGGGTSEIAVIALGGIVCDKSIRVAGDDFTSDIEEYMRRQHNILIGERTAEQIKIEVGAALDKLENPPEDYAVRGRDLMTGIPKEIHVSYKEIAHSLDKSISKIEEAILSALEMTPPELSADIYKTGIYLAGGGSMLRGLDSRISTRTKLPVHIAEDPLRAVARGTGIALKNIDNYQFLIKA
;
A
#
# COMPACT_ATOMS: atom_id res chain seq x y z
N MET A 1 33.48 -38.68 16.41
CA MET A 1 33.31 -38.43 14.97
C MET A 1 31.95 -37.79 14.63
N GLU A 2 30.88 -37.98 15.42
CA GLU A 2 29.57 -37.29 15.21
C GLU A 2 29.52 -35.85 15.75
N LEU A 3 30.29 -35.52 16.81
CA LEU A 3 30.33 -34.15 17.38
C LEU A 3 31.03 -33.12 16.47
N ASP A 4 31.98 -33.56 15.65
CA ASP A 4 32.69 -32.66 14.73
C ASP A 4 31.87 -32.24 13.50
N ILE A 5 30.95 -33.11 13.05
CA ILE A 5 30.09 -32.85 11.91
C ILE A 5 28.99 -31.82 12.27
N LEU A 6 28.48 -31.86 13.51
CA LEU A 6 27.50 -30.86 14.00
C LEU A 6 28.15 -29.49 14.14
N ASN A 7 29.36 -29.40 14.69
CA ASN A 7 30.08 -28.11 14.83
C ASN A 7 30.47 -27.50 13.47
N ILE A 8 30.83 -28.32 12.49
CA ILE A 8 31.13 -27.87 11.13
C ILE A 8 29.86 -27.35 10.43
N LYS A 9 28.70 -28.02 10.60
CA LYS A 9 27.41 -27.52 10.07
C LYS A 9 26.98 -26.20 10.71
N PHE A 10 27.12 -26.03 12.02
CA PHE A 10 26.81 -24.79 12.71
C PHE A 10 27.73 -23.64 12.31
N THR A 11 29.02 -23.89 12.11
CA THR A 11 30.00 -22.88 11.67
C THR A 11 29.76 -22.48 10.19
N PHE A 12 29.40 -23.46 9.32
CA PHE A 12 29.08 -23.20 7.92
C PHE A 12 27.74 -22.43 7.76
N MET A 13 26.70 -22.74 8.54
CA MET A 13 25.45 -21.99 8.56
C MET A 13 25.67 -20.55 9.04
N GLY A 14 26.53 -20.32 10.02
CA GLY A 14 26.89 -18.97 10.47
C GLY A 14 27.66 -18.14 9.44
N LEU A 15 28.51 -18.77 8.61
CA LEU A 15 29.24 -18.06 7.55
C LEU A 15 28.35 -17.70 6.36
N PHE A 16 27.33 -18.49 6.04
CA PHE A 16 26.37 -18.17 4.97
C PHE A 16 25.45 -17.00 5.35
N ASN A 17 25.08 -16.83 6.63
CA ASN A 17 24.28 -15.69 7.11
C ASN A 17 25.01 -14.33 7.01
N VAL A 18 26.33 -14.33 6.99
CA VAL A 18 27.11 -13.08 6.84
C VAL A 18 26.98 -12.46 5.44
N PHE A 19 26.53 -13.20 4.44
CA PHE A 19 26.39 -12.76 3.05
C PHE A 19 24.93 -12.66 2.57
N THR A 20 23.93 -12.89 3.45
CA THR A 20 22.52 -12.78 3.09
C THR A 20 21.95 -11.47 3.62
N GLN A 21 21.42 -10.64 2.75
CA GLN A 21 20.72 -9.41 3.10
C GLN A 21 19.22 -9.69 3.15
N GLU A 22 18.58 -9.35 4.24
CA GLU A 22 17.12 -9.50 4.44
C GLU A 22 16.41 -8.22 4.09
N VAL A 23 15.37 -8.30 3.25
CA VAL A 23 14.64 -7.15 2.72
C VAL A 23 13.14 -7.44 2.74
N ALA A 24 12.39 -6.60 3.42
CA ALA A 24 10.93 -6.60 3.32
C ALA A 24 10.48 -5.47 2.40
N ILE A 25 9.58 -5.76 1.48
CA ILE A 25 9.10 -4.81 0.48
C ILE A 25 7.56 -4.74 0.56
N ASP A 26 7.08 -3.56 0.86
CA ASP A 26 5.69 -3.20 0.63
C ASP A 26 5.59 -2.54 -0.74
N LEU A 27 5.07 -3.30 -1.71
CA LEU A 27 5.01 -2.91 -3.12
C LEU A 27 3.64 -2.29 -3.44
N GLY A 28 3.34 -1.14 -2.84
CA GLY A 28 2.04 -0.49 -2.99
C GLY A 28 1.87 0.28 -4.30
N THR A 29 0.61 0.45 -4.72
CA THR A 29 0.23 1.21 -5.94
C THR A 29 0.70 2.67 -5.87
N ALA A 30 0.54 3.33 -4.73
CA ALA A 30 0.92 4.73 -4.54
C ALA A 30 2.37 4.89 -4.12
N ASN A 31 2.82 4.12 -3.12
CA ASN A 31 4.17 4.18 -2.56
C ASN A 31 4.73 2.78 -2.38
N THR A 32 6.05 2.66 -2.52
CA THR A 32 6.80 1.45 -2.20
C THR A 32 7.70 1.73 -1.00
N LEU A 33 7.60 0.89 0.03
CA LEU A 33 8.45 0.95 1.20
C LEU A 33 9.40 -0.27 1.23
N ILE A 34 10.64 -0.02 1.61
CA ILE A 34 11.62 -1.10 1.84
C ILE A 34 12.12 -1.02 3.27
N ILE A 35 12.04 -2.14 3.98
CA ILE A 35 12.57 -2.32 5.31
C ILE A 35 13.80 -3.23 5.25
N ASN A 36 14.85 -2.79 5.89
CA ASN A 36 16.08 -3.53 6.09
C ASN A 36 16.59 -3.26 7.52
N ASN A 37 16.94 -4.30 8.26
CA ASN A 37 17.37 -4.20 9.66
C ASN A 37 16.40 -3.35 10.52
N ASP A 38 15.11 -3.63 10.46
CA ASP A 38 14.01 -2.97 11.20
C ASP A 38 13.82 -1.48 10.92
N LYS A 39 14.43 -0.98 9.89
CA LYS A 39 14.32 0.43 9.51
C LYS A 39 13.73 0.56 8.12
N VAL A 40 12.83 1.50 7.97
CA VAL A 40 12.41 1.94 6.64
C VAL A 40 13.60 2.65 6.01
N VAL A 41 14.17 2.02 4.97
CA VAL A 41 15.35 2.53 4.25
C VAL A 41 14.98 3.15 2.90
N VAL A 42 13.81 2.82 2.40
CA VAL A 42 13.19 3.45 1.22
C VAL A 42 11.73 3.70 1.52
N ASP A 43 11.26 4.90 1.23
CA ASP A 43 9.86 5.35 1.31
C ASP A 43 9.66 6.30 0.13
N GLU A 44 9.27 5.72 -1.02
CA GLU A 44 9.27 6.44 -2.29
C GLU A 44 7.96 6.17 -3.07
N PRO A 45 7.43 7.17 -3.79
CA PRO A 45 6.31 6.96 -4.71
C PRO A 45 6.59 5.90 -5.76
N SER A 46 5.59 5.08 -6.06
CA SER A 46 5.66 4.00 -7.06
C SER A 46 5.54 4.56 -8.48
N ILE A 47 6.55 5.32 -8.93
CA ILE A 47 6.56 5.99 -10.23
C ILE A 47 7.96 6.02 -10.84
N VAL A 48 8.03 5.89 -12.15
CA VAL A 48 9.27 5.92 -12.95
C VAL A 48 9.15 6.95 -14.06
N ALA A 49 10.18 7.74 -14.29
CA ALA A 49 10.33 8.57 -15.46
C ALA A 49 11.31 7.91 -16.45
N MET A 50 10.89 7.76 -17.71
CA MET A 50 11.65 7.09 -18.74
C MET A 50 11.73 7.96 -20.01
N ASP A 51 12.85 7.87 -20.70
CA ASP A 51 13.02 8.39 -22.06
C ASP A 51 12.21 7.51 -23.02
N ARG A 52 11.31 8.12 -23.81
CA ARG A 52 10.43 7.39 -24.74
C ARG A 52 11.17 6.74 -25.89
N THR A 53 12.28 7.34 -26.31
CA THR A 53 13.03 6.90 -27.48
C THR A 53 13.96 5.74 -27.14
N THR A 54 14.67 5.86 -26.02
CA THR A 54 15.69 4.89 -25.62
C THR A 54 15.21 3.86 -24.60
N GLY A 55 14.04 4.06 -23.98
CA GLY A 55 13.55 3.24 -22.86
C GLY A 55 14.37 3.40 -21.57
N LYS A 56 15.29 4.35 -21.52
CA LYS A 56 16.20 4.54 -20.39
C LYS A 56 15.50 5.18 -19.21
N VAL A 57 15.73 4.65 -18.02
CA VAL A 57 15.22 5.24 -16.77
C VAL A 57 15.96 6.54 -16.49
N ILE A 58 15.21 7.63 -16.30
CA ILE A 58 15.70 8.98 -15.99
C ILE A 58 15.62 9.22 -14.48
N ALA A 59 14.50 8.86 -13.85
CA ALA A 59 14.27 9.06 -12.43
C ALA A 59 13.31 8.00 -11.88
N ILE A 60 13.35 7.77 -10.57
CA ILE A 60 12.46 6.87 -9.82
C ILE A 60 12.00 7.60 -8.56
N GLY A 61 10.81 7.27 -8.07
CA GLY A 61 10.28 7.77 -6.82
C GLY A 61 9.98 9.27 -6.85
N ARG A 62 10.31 10.00 -5.80
CA ARG A 62 10.02 11.44 -5.65
C ARG A 62 10.53 12.29 -6.81
N LYS A 63 11.70 11.94 -7.36
CA LYS A 63 12.23 12.67 -8.52
C LYS A 63 11.35 12.47 -9.75
N ALA A 64 10.86 11.27 -10.00
CA ALA A 64 9.93 10.99 -11.10
C ALA A 64 8.56 11.64 -10.85
N GLN A 65 8.07 11.63 -9.60
CA GLN A 65 6.82 12.28 -9.20
C GLN A 65 6.86 13.81 -9.44
N GLN A 66 8.01 14.45 -9.18
CA GLN A 66 8.16 15.89 -9.46
C GLN A 66 8.07 16.22 -10.95
N MET A 67 8.38 15.25 -11.82
CA MET A 67 8.30 15.38 -13.27
C MET A 67 6.90 15.09 -13.81
N HIS A 68 6.06 14.34 -13.05
CA HIS A 68 4.73 13.93 -13.48
C HIS A 68 3.83 15.14 -13.80
N GLY A 69 3.16 15.08 -14.96
CA GLY A 69 2.34 16.18 -15.48
C GLY A 69 3.12 17.42 -15.98
N LYS A 70 4.46 17.39 -15.98
CA LYS A 70 5.33 18.51 -16.41
C LYS A 70 6.36 18.12 -17.47
N THR A 71 6.29 16.90 -18.00
CA THR A 71 7.25 16.37 -18.96
C THR A 71 6.98 16.91 -20.38
N HIS A 72 8.04 17.09 -21.16
CA HIS A 72 7.94 17.25 -22.61
C HIS A 72 7.76 15.89 -23.29
N GLU A 73 7.50 15.89 -24.62
CA GLU A 73 7.10 14.70 -25.37
C GLU A 73 8.08 13.50 -25.32
N ASN A 74 9.37 13.76 -25.12
CA ASN A 74 10.40 12.71 -25.07
C ASN A 74 10.49 11.99 -23.71
N ILE A 75 9.83 12.48 -22.68
CA ILE A 75 9.82 11.87 -21.35
C ILE A 75 8.41 11.41 -21.01
N LYS A 76 8.28 10.15 -20.58
CA LYS A 76 7.04 9.63 -19.99
C LYS A 76 7.25 9.28 -18.53
N THR A 77 6.26 9.59 -17.71
CA THR A 77 6.16 9.07 -16.34
C THR A 77 5.16 7.92 -16.33
N ILE A 78 5.52 6.82 -15.66
CA ILE A 78 4.73 5.59 -15.59
C ILE A 78 4.56 5.24 -14.12
N ARG A 79 3.34 4.94 -13.70
CA ARG A 79 3.04 4.24 -12.46
C ARG A 79 3.00 2.74 -12.80
N PRO A 80 4.00 1.96 -12.42
CA PRO A 80 4.10 0.56 -12.85
C PRO A 80 3.08 -0.35 -12.17
N LEU A 81 2.52 0.09 -11.03
CA LEU A 81 1.46 -0.59 -10.32
C LEU A 81 0.15 0.17 -10.50
N LYS A 82 -0.92 -0.58 -10.69
CA LYS A 82 -2.28 -0.07 -10.78
C LYS A 82 -3.22 -1.08 -10.13
N ASP A 83 -4.18 -0.60 -9.35
CA ASP A 83 -5.19 -1.44 -8.71
C ASP A 83 -4.57 -2.63 -7.94
N GLY A 84 -3.45 -2.39 -7.23
CA GLY A 84 -2.73 -3.38 -6.44
C GLY A 84 -1.82 -4.34 -7.21
N VAL A 85 -1.79 -4.28 -8.56
CA VAL A 85 -1.06 -5.24 -9.39
C VAL A 85 -0.06 -4.56 -10.32
N ILE A 86 0.90 -5.35 -10.84
CA ILE A 86 1.88 -4.87 -11.83
C ILE A 86 1.19 -4.70 -13.18
N ALA A 87 1.05 -3.44 -13.61
CA ALA A 87 0.50 -3.07 -14.91
C ALA A 87 1.58 -2.92 -16.00
N ASP A 88 2.79 -2.57 -15.61
CA ASP A 88 3.96 -2.47 -16.50
C ASP A 88 5.15 -3.19 -15.86
N PHE A 89 5.41 -4.42 -16.31
CA PHE A 89 6.43 -5.29 -15.74
C PHE A 89 7.84 -4.68 -15.84
N GLN A 90 8.20 -4.12 -17.00
CA GLN A 90 9.52 -3.55 -17.22
C GLN A 90 9.75 -2.32 -16.31
N ALA A 91 8.76 -1.46 -16.21
CA ALA A 91 8.83 -0.29 -15.33
C ALA A 91 8.88 -0.71 -13.84
N ALA A 92 8.13 -1.76 -13.43
CA ALA A 92 8.15 -2.31 -12.07
C ALA A 92 9.54 -2.89 -11.72
N GLU A 93 10.11 -3.70 -12.60
CA GLU A 93 11.47 -4.25 -12.42
C GLU A 93 12.51 -3.13 -12.27
N HIS A 94 12.46 -2.13 -13.13
CA HIS A 94 13.36 -0.98 -13.04
C HIS A 94 13.18 -0.20 -11.75
N MET A 95 11.94 -0.03 -11.28
CA MET A 95 11.60 0.65 -10.03
C MET A 95 12.18 -0.10 -8.83
N ILE A 96 11.86 -1.39 -8.69
CA ILE A 96 12.32 -2.23 -7.57
C ILE A 96 13.85 -2.27 -7.54
N ARG A 97 14.49 -2.53 -8.68
CA ARG A 97 15.95 -2.54 -8.81
C ARG A 97 16.59 -1.21 -8.44
N GLY A 98 15.96 -0.09 -8.84
CA GLY A 98 16.42 1.25 -8.51
C GLY A 98 16.29 1.57 -7.02
N MET A 99 15.17 1.19 -6.40
CA MET A 99 14.93 1.38 -4.96
C MET A 99 15.87 0.51 -4.11
N ILE A 100 16.15 -0.73 -4.52
CA ILE A 100 17.17 -1.58 -3.88
C ILE A 100 18.56 -0.93 -3.98
N LYS A 101 18.89 -0.25 -5.08
CA LYS A 101 20.16 0.49 -5.20
C LYS A 101 20.23 1.69 -4.25
N MET A 102 19.10 2.38 -4.01
CA MET A 102 19.04 3.48 -3.02
C MET A 102 19.35 2.96 -1.62
N MET A 103 18.83 1.78 -1.25
CA MET A 103 19.12 1.12 0.03
C MET A 103 20.63 0.83 0.21
N LYS A 104 21.30 0.38 -0.85
CA LYS A 104 22.71 -0.09 -0.77
C LYS A 104 23.75 1.01 -0.65
N GLY A 105 23.39 2.28 -0.74
CA GLY A 105 24.34 3.41 -0.54
C GLY A 105 25.58 3.39 -1.43
N GLY A 106 25.56 2.71 -2.58
CA GLY A 106 26.65 2.74 -3.56
C GLY A 106 27.82 1.79 -3.31
N SER A 107 27.77 0.88 -2.35
CA SER A 107 28.82 -0.15 -2.15
C SER A 107 28.89 -1.10 -3.36
N ARG A 108 30.06 -1.17 -3.98
CA ARG A 108 30.26 -1.68 -5.36
C ARG A 108 30.84 -3.10 -5.46
N TYR A 109 31.27 -3.72 -4.36
CA TYR A 109 32.19 -4.86 -4.46
C TYR A 109 31.63 -6.25 -4.15
N ILE A 110 30.51 -6.38 -3.45
CA ILE A 110 29.87 -7.67 -3.18
C ILE A 110 28.36 -7.48 -3.26
N GLN A 111 27.68 -8.20 -4.15
CA GLN A 111 26.23 -8.28 -4.13
C GLN A 111 25.83 -9.42 -3.19
N PRO A 112 25.34 -9.12 -1.98
CA PRO A 112 24.88 -10.17 -1.10
C PRO A 112 23.66 -10.87 -1.71
N THR A 113 23.50 -12.14 -1.40
CA THR A 113 22.26 -12.86 -1.66
C THR A 113 21.14 -12.17 -0.91
N MET A 114 20.00 -11.93 -1.56
CA MET A 114 18.87 -11.30 -0.87
C MET A 114 17.77 -12.31 -0.60
N ARG A 115 17.32 -12.36 0.67
CA ARG A 115 16.08 -12.99 1.10
C ARG A 115 15.03 -11.91 1.20
N MET A 116 13.92 -12.07 0.50
CA MET A 116 12.89 -11.05 0.40
C MET A 116 11.54 -11.56 0.88
N VAL A 117 10.79 -10.73 1.62
CA VAL A 117 9.35 -10.89 1.82
C VAL A 117 8.67 -9.70 1.16
N ILE A 118 7.67 -9.97 0.32
CA ILE A 118 6.93 -8.95 -0.44
C ILE A 118 5.44 -9.11 -0.15
N CYS A 119 4.76 -8.01 0.17
CA CYS A 119 3.31 -8.05 0.33
C CYS A 119 2.60 -8.03 -1.03
N ILE A 120 1.46 -8.70 -1.07
CA ILE A 120 0.59 -8.82 -2.24
C ILE A 120 -0.88 -8.68 -1.80
N PRO A 121 -1.76 -8.15 -2.65
CA PRO A 121 -3.20 -8.13 -2.39
C PRO A 121 -3.78 -9.53 -2.19
N SER A 122 -4.86 -9.66 -1.43
CA SER A 122 -5.50 -10.97 -1.20
C SER A 122 -6.18 -11.51 -2.47
N GLY A 123 -6.74 -10.63 -3.29
CA GLY A 123 -7.43 -10.97 -4.54
C GLY A 123 -6.52 -11.12 -5.77
N ILE A 124 -5.20 -11.30 -5.59
CA ILE A 124 -4.23 -11.41 -6.69
C ILE A 124 -4.37 -12.73 -7.47
N THR A 125 -4.28 -12.67 -8.79
CA THR A 125 -4.23 -13.86 -9.65
C THR A 125 -2.87 -14.53 -9.64
N GLU A 126 -2.79 -15.82 -10.00
CA GLU A 126 -1.50 -16.55 -10.09
C GLU A 126 -0.54 -15.93 -11.12
N VAL A 127 -1.06 -15.31 -12.18
CA VAL A 127 -0.24 -14.61 -13.19
C VAL A 127 0.38 -13.35 -12.60
N GLU A 128 -0.42 -12.55 -11.89
CA GLU A 128 0.04 -11.32 -11.22
C GLU A 128 1.03 -11.64 -10.10
N LYS A 129 0.76 -12.69 -9.30
CA LYS A 129 1.65 -13.20 -8.26
C LYS A 129 3.01 -13.59 -8.83
N ARG A 130 3.02 -14.32 -9.95
CA ARG A 130 4.25 -14.67 -10.66
C ARG A 130 4.99 -13.44 -11.18
N ALA A 131 4.28 -12.42 -11.65
CA ALA A 131 4.90 -11.17 -12.09
C ALA A 131 5.66 -10.44 -10.95
N VAL A 132 5.11 -10.47 -9.72
CA VAL A 132 5.79 -9.93 -8.53
C VAL A 132 7.04 -10.73 -8.22
N GLN A 133 6.95 -12.06 -8.24
CA GLN A 133 8.06 -12.98 -8.01
C GLN A 133 9.19 -12.76 -9.01
N ASP A 134 8.88 -12.80 -10.32
CA ASP A 134 9.87 -12.60 -11.39
C ASP A 134 10.56 -11.23 -11.27
N SER A 135 9.80 -10.17 -10.92
CA SER A 135 10.36 -8.83 -10.71
C SER A 135 11.32 -8.79 -9.53
N ALA A 136 11.02 -9.49 -8.45
CA ALA A 136 11.89 -9.59 -7.26
C ALA A 136 13.16 -10.38 -7.55
N GLU A 137 13.06 -11.52 -8.24
CA GLU A 137 14.20 -12.35 -8.65
C GLU A 137 15.13 -11.57 -9.58
N HIS A 138 14.58 -10.87 -10.58
CA HIS A 138 15.35 -10.01 -11.48
C HIS A 138 16.00 -8.83 -10.74
N ALA A 139 15.42 -8.36 -9.65
CA ALA A 139 16.03 -7.34 -8.80
C ALA A 139 17.12 -7.88 -7.87
N GLY A 140 17.34 -9.22 -7.84
CA GLY A 140 18.40 -9.90 -7.11
C GLY A 140 17.94 -10.69 -5.90
N GLY A 141 16.64 -10.92 -5.72
CA GLY A 141 16.08 -11.87 -4.75
C GLY A 141 16.45 -13.30 -5.12
N LYS A 142 16.98 -14.06 -4.18
CA LYS A 142 17.26 -15.49 -4.35
C LYS A 142 16.31 -16.38 -3.58
N GLU A 143 15.82 -15.87 -2.47
CA GLU A 143 14.74 -16.47 -1.70
C GLU A 143 13.65 -15.42 -1.60
N VAL A 144 12.54 -15.66 -2.25
CA VAL A 144 11.40 -14.74 -2.27
C VAL A 144 10.22 -15.42 -1.58
N TYR A 145 9.62 -14.71 -0.66
CA TYR A 145 8.40 -15.10 0.04
C TYR A 145 7.35 -14.01 -0.17
N LEU A 146 6.10 -14.41 -0.24
CA LEU A 146 4.97 -13.50 -0.38
C LEU A 146 4.08 -13.57 0.86
N ILE A 147 3.51 -12.44 1.24
CA ILE A 147 2.53 -12.32 2.32
C ILE A 147 1.35 -11.49 1.82
N HIS A 148 0.14 -11.86 2.20
CA HIS A 148 -1.05 -11.06 1.87
C HIS A 148 -1.07 -9.76 2.67
N GLU A 149 -1.41 -8.63 2.01
CA GLU A 149 -1.46 -7.28 2.61
C GLU A 149 -2.26 -7.24 3.91
N PRO A 150 -3.50 -7.78 4.01
CA PRO A 150 -4.25 -7.72 5.25
C PRO A 150 -3.61 -8.55 6.39
N MET A 151 -2.91 -9.66 6.08
CA MET A 151 -2.14 -10.42 7.07
C MET A 151 -0.95 -9.60 7.57
N ALA A 152 -0.21 -8.98 6.64
CA ALA A 152 0.89 -8.08 7.00
C ALA A 152 0.39 -6.89 7.82
N ALA A 153 -0.74 -6.27 7.44
CA ALA A 153 -1.36 -5.18 8.19
C ALA A 153 -1.68 -5.61 9.63
N ALA A 154 -2.32 -6.77 9.82
CA ALA A 154 -2.64 -7.31 11.14
C ALA A 154 -1.41 -7.46 12.03
N ILE A 155 -0.36 -8.12 11.52
CA ILE A 155 0.92 -8.28 12.23
C ILE A 155 1.54 -6.91 12.54
N GLY A 156 1.50 -5.99 11.59
CA GLY A 156 2.06 -4.66 11.73
C GLY A 156 1.33 -3.78 12.74
N ILE A 157 0.03 -3.98 12.96
CA ILE A 157 -0.77 -3.31 14.00
C ILE A 157 -0.49 -3.91 15.38
N GLY A 158 0.06 -5.14 15.42
CA GLY A 158 0.33 -5.88 16.66
C GLY A 158 -0.80 -6.83 17.06
N VAL A 159 -1.67 -7.20 16.13
CA VAL A 159 -2.66 -8.26 16.34
C VAL A 159 -1.94 -9.62 16.34
N ASP A 160 -2.23 -10.45 17.33
CA ASP A 160 -1.78 -11.84 17.32
C ASP A 160 -2.65 -12.64 16.35
N VAL A 161 -2.08 -12.90 15.18
CA VAL A 161 -2.78 -13.58 14.08
C VAL A 161 -2.94 -15.07 14.28
N GLU A 162 -2.16 -15.68 15.21
CA GLU A 162 -2.16 -17.12 15.48
C GLU A 162 -3.21 -17.52 16.52
N GLU A 163 -3.74 -16.56 17.28
CA GLU A 163 -4.80 -16.84 18.26
C GLU A 163 -6.11 -17.29 17.59
N PRO A 164 -6.92 -18.10 18.30
CA PRO A 164 -8.25 -18.52 17.83
C PRO A 164 -9.31 -17.43 18.07
N MET A 165 -8.99 -16.20 17.69
CA MET A 165 -9.85 -15.03 17.84
C MET A 165 -10.00 -14.30 16.52
N GLY A 166 -11.24 -14.02 16.12
CA GLY A 166 -11.55 -13.31 14.88
C GLY A 166 -11.15 -11.85 14.95
N ASN A 167 -10.26 -11.42 14.05
CA ASN A 167 -9.88 -10.02 13.90
C ASN A 167 -10.20 -9.55 12.49
N MET A 168 -10.93 -8.44 12.37
CA MET A 168 -11.25 -7.83 11.08
C MET A 168 -10.30 -6.69 10.79
N ILE A 169 -9.59 -6.80 9.67
CA ILE A 169 -8.64 -5.81 9.19
C ILE A 169 -9.15 -5.22 7.89
N ILE A 170 -9.08 -3.91 7.77
CA ILE A 170 -9.36 -3.18 6.53
C ILE A 170 -8.13 -2.35 6.21
N ASP A 171 -7.47 -2.68 5.12
CA ASP A 171 -6.35 -1.91 4.58
C ASP A 171 -6.83 -1.13 3.34
N ILE A 172 -6.85 0.20 3.44
CA ILE A 172 -7.25 1.07 2.35
C ILE A 172 -6.00 1.72 1.78
N GLY A 173 -5.47 1.10 0.74
CA GLY A 173 -4.26 1.52 0.06
C GLY A 173 -4.46 2.66 -0.96
N GLY A 174 -3.57 2.71 -1.95
CA GLY A 174 -3.71 3.62 -3.10
C GLY A 174 -4.67 3.08 -4.15
N GLY A 175 -4.52 1.82 -4.56
CA GLY A 175 -5.29 1.21 -5.65
C GLY A 175 -6.33 0.19 -5.22
N THR A 176 -6.20 -0.38 -4.02
CA THR A 176 -7.09 -1.42 -3.50
C THR A 176 -7.51 -1.14 -2.07
N SER A 177 -8.69 -1.65 -1.70
CA SER A 177 -9.11 -1.80 -0.31
C SER A 177 -9.25 -3.29 -0.02
N GLU A 178 -8.43 -3.77 0.90
CA GLU A 178 -8.37 -5.16 1.34
C GLU A 178 -9.11 -5.31 2.66
N ILE A 179 -10.10 -6.17 2.70
CA ILE A 179 -10.91 -6.45 3.88
C ILE A 179 -10.75 -7.93 4.20
N ALA A 180 -10.27 -8.26 5.39
CA ALA A 180 -10.09 -9.67 5.76
C ALA A 180 -10.43 -9.92 7.22
N VAL A 181 -10.93 -11.14 7.48
CA VAL A 181 -11.08 -11.69 8.84
C VAL A 181 -10.02 -12.75 9.02
N ILE A 182 -9.20 -12.57 10.03
CA ILE A 182 -8.00 -13.38 10.32
C ILE A 182 -8.20 -14.07 11.65
N ALA A 183 -7.87 -15.37 11.71
CA ALA A 183 -7.80 -16.18 12.92
C ALA A 183 -6.91 -17.42 12.67
N LEU A 184 -6.25 -17.93 13.70
CA LEU A 184 -5.45 -19.19 13.64
C LEU A 184 -4.40 -19.18 12.50
N GLY A 185 -3.74 -18.05 12.28
CA GLY A 185 -2.72 -17.91 11.24
C GLY A 185 -3.26 -17.93 9.81
N GLY A 186 -4.57 -17.81 9.60
CA GLY A 186 -5.21 -17.87 8.29
C GLY A 186 -6.19 -16.73 8.03
N ILE A 187 -6.38 -16.43 6.74
CA ILE A 187 -7.46 -15.57 6.28
C ILE A 187 -8.70 -16.44 6.14
N VAL A 188 -9.72 -16.21 6.97
CA VAL A 188 -10.96 -17.00 7.00
C VAL A 188 -11.93 -16.55 5.92
N CYS A 189 -12.06 -15.25 5.75
CA CYS A 189 -12.74 -14.65 4.62
C CYS A 189 -12.08 -13.34 4.25
N ASP A 190 -12.13 -12.98 2.98
CA ASP A 190 -11.59 -11.75 2.46
C ASP A 190 -12.45 -11.15 1.36
N LYS A 191 -12.26 -9.86 1.15
CA LYS A 191 -12.84 -9.10 0.05
C LYS A 191 -11.83 -8.05 -0.40
N SER A 192 -11.38 -8.17 -1.62
CA SER A 192 -10.55 -7.18 -2.29
C SER A 192 -11.38 -6.39 -3.28
N ILE A 193 -11.30 -5.07 -3.24
CA ILE A 193 -11.95 -4.19 -4.21
C ILE A 193 -10.96 -3.16 -4.75
N ARG A 194 -11.10 -2.83 -6.03
CA ARG A 194 -10.30 -1.83 -6.73
C ARG A 194 -10.92 -0.44 -6.59
N VAL A 195 -11.17 -0.03 -5.35
CA VAL A 195 -11.64 1.30 -4.97
C VAL A 195 -10.87 1.72 -3.74
N ALA A 196 -10.06 2.76 -3.85
CA ALA A 196 -9.16 3.22 -2.79
C ALA A 196 -8.72 4.68 -2.98
N GLY A 197 -7.54 5.03 -2.49
CA GLY A 197 -7.02 6.39 -2.48
C GLY A 197 -6.93 7.07 -3.86
N ASP A 198 -6.62 6.31 -4.92
CA ASP A 198 -6.52 6.84 -6.30
C ASP A 198 -7.92 7.15 -6.87
N ASP A 199 -8.96 6.37 -6.49
CA ASP A 199 -10.35 6.69 -6.84
C ASP A 199 -10.80 7.98 -6.15
N PHE A 200 -10.45 8.17 -4.87
CA PHE A 200 -10.74 9.42 -4.18
C PHE A 200 -10.10 10.62 -4.89
N THR A 201 -8.87 10.47 -5.35
CA THR A 201 -8.17 11.52 -6.10
C THR A 201 -8.88 11.81 -7.42
N SER A 202 -9.30 10.77 -8.14
CA SER A 202 -10.04 10.90 -9.40
C SER A 202 -11.43 11.54 -9.21
N ASP A 203 -12.15 11.15 -8.14
CA ASP A 203 -13.44 11.75 -7.78
C ASP A 203 -13.30 13.26 -7.51
N ILE A 204 -12.22 13.68 -6.84
CA ILE A 204 -11.92 15.10 -6.59
C ILE A 204 -11.62 15.81 -7.91
N GLU A 205 -10.79 15.25 -8.80
CA GLU A 205 -10.52 15.85 -10.12
C GLU A 205 -11.81 16.07 -10.91
N GLU A 206 -12.68 15.06 -10.93
CA GLU A 206 -13.95 15.14 -11.64
C GLU A 206 -14.89 16.18 -11.02
N TYR A 207 -14.96 16.24 -9.67
CA TYR A 207 -15.74 17.22 -8.93
C TYR A 207 -15.28 18.65 -9.26
N MET A 208 -13.98 18.93 -9.21
CA MET A 208 -13.40 20.22 -9.53
C MET A 208 -13.72 20.64 -10.96
N ARG A 209 -13.65 19.70 -11.89
CA ARG A 209 -14.00 19.95 -13.30
C ARG A 209 -15.48 20.28 -13.48
N ARG A 210 -16.37 19.52 -12.82
CA ARG A 210 -17.83 19.65 -13.03
C ARG A 210 -18.44 20.80 -12.26
N GLN A 211 -18.05 21.01 -11.01
CA GLN A 211 -18.69 21.98 -10.13
C GLN A 211 -18.04 23.35 -10.19
N HIS A 212 -16.71 23.40 -10.34
CA HIS A 212 -15.96 24.65 -10.33
C HIS A 212 -15.45 25.09 -11.71
N ASN A 213 -15.65 24.27 -12.76
CA ASN A 213 -15.11 24.49 -14.10
C ASN A 213 -13.59 24.76 -14.09
N ILE A 214 -12.86 24.08 -13.22
CA ILE A 214 -11.42 24.19 -13.09
C ILE A 214 -10.74 22.84 -13.39
N LEU A 215 -9.73 22.88 -14.25
CA LEU A 215 -8.89 21.71 -14.51
C LEU A 215 -7.69 21.75 -13.59
N ILE A 216 -7.57 20.71 -12.78
CA ILE A 216 -6.43 20.44 -11.91
C ILE A 216 -5.76 19.12 -12.34
N GLY A 217 -4.53 18.87 -11.90
CA GLY A 217 -3.86 17.60 -12.12
C GLY A 217 -3.94 16.71 -10.88
N GLU A 218 -3.67 15.42 -11.06
CA GLU A 218 -3.67 14.37 -10.04
C GLU A 218 -2.95 14.80 -8.74
N ARG A 219 -1.78 15.42 -8.86
CA ARG A 219 -1.03 15.90 -7.69
C ARG A 219 -1.79 16.96 -6.89
N THR A 220 -2.52 17.84 -7.55
CA THR A 220 -3.32 18.88 -6.89
C THR A 220 -4.54 18.26 -6.21
N ALA A 221 -5.19 17.31 -6.87
CA ALA A 221 -6.33 16.58 -6.30
C ALA A 221 -5.90 15.74 -5.08
N GLU A 222 -4.73 15.08 -5.14
CA GLU A 222 -4.15 14.38 -3.99
C GLU A 222 -3.90 15.33 -2.82
N GLN A 223 -3.38 16.54 -3.10
CA GLN A 223 -3.17 17.56 -2.07
C GLN A 223 -4.50 18.01 -1.44
N ILE A 224 -5.54 18.23 -2.25
CA ILE A 224 -6.89 18.54 -1.74
C ILE A 224 -7.39 17.43 -0.82
N LYS A 225 -7.23 16.16 -1.21
CA LYS A 225 -7.59 14.99 -0.40
C LYS A 225 -6.90 15.02 0.97
N ILE A 226 -5.61 15.29 1.01
CA ILE A 226 -4.82 15.34 2.25
C ILE A 226 -5.26 16.51 3.14
N GLU A 227 -5.45 17.71 2.56
CA GLU A 227 -5.71 18.93 3.32
C GLU A 227 -7.15 19.02 3.83
N VAL A 228 -8.12 18.71 2.96
CA VAL A 228 -9.56 18.89 3.26
C VAL A 228 -10.42 17.66 2.99
N GLY A 229 -9.81 16.49 2.70
CA GLY A 229 -10.55 15.24 2.51
C GLY A 229 -11.29 14.82 3.76
N ALA A 230 -12.55 14.43 3.60
CA ALA A 230 -13.41 13.95 4.68
C ALA A 230 -14.42 12.91 4.16
N ALA A 231 -14.85 12.01 5.03
CA ALA A 231 -15.89 11.02 4.77
C ALA A 231 -17.27 11.47 5.23
N LEU A 232 -17.35 12.57 5.99
CA LEU A 232 -18.57 13.13 6.60
C LEU A 232 -18.66 14.62 6.31
N ASP A 233 -19.90 15.10 6.16
CA ASP A 233 -20.24 16.53 5.99
C ASP A 233 -20.25 17.31 7.33
N LYS A 234 -20.15 16.59 8.46
CA LYS A 234 -20.07 17.15 9.81
C LYS A 234 -18.92 16.53 10.57
N LEU A 235 -17.91 17.34 10.85
CA LEU A 235 -16.75 16.97 11.65
C LEU A 235 -16.74 17.80 12.95
N GLU A 236 -16.23 17.22 14.02
CA GLU A 236 -16.03 17.95 15.30
C GLU A 236 -14.96 19.04 15.14
N ASN A 237 -13.88 18.73 14.44
CA ASN A 237 -12.77 19.64 14.16
C ASN A 237 -12.57 19.76 12.64
N PRO A 238 -13.38 20.59 11.98
CA PRO A 238 -13.27 20.75 10.53
C PRO A 238 -11.99 21.49 10.13
N PRO A 239 -11.33 21.10 9.03
CA PRO A 239 -10.23 21.87 8.45
C PRO A 239 -10.74 23.18 7.85
N GLU A 240 -9.84 24.16 7.72
CA GLU A 240 -10.11 25.38 6.96
C GLU A 240 -10.23 25.10 5.46
N ASP A 241 -10.94 25.98 4.73
CA ASP A 241 -11.05 25.87 3.29
C ASP A 241 -9.67 25.97 2.61
N TYR A 242 -9.44 25.11 1.62
CA TYR A 242 -8.15 24.99 0.95
C TYR A 242 -8.13 25.76 -0.37
N ALA A 243 -7.10 26.61 -0.57
CA ALA A 243 -6.91 27.37 -1.80
C ALA A 243 -6.32 26.48 -2.91
N VAL A 244 -7.07 26.32 -4.00
CA VAL A 244 -6.73 25.45 -5.14
C VAL A 244 -6.48 26.27 -6.38
N ARG A 245 -5.38 25.99 -7.07
CA ARG A 245 -5.02 26.64 -8.34
C ARG A 245 -5.10 25.64 -9.49
N GLY A 246 -5.71 26.08 -10.57
CA GLY A 246 -5.85 25.30 -11.79
C GLY A 246 -6.14 26.17 -13.00
N ARG A 247 -6.49 25.55 -14.12
CA ARG A 247 -6.86 26.23 -15.35
C ARG A 247 -8.39 26.31 -15.46
N ASP A 248 -8.93 27.50 -15.57
CA ASP A 248 -10.35 27.72 -15.86
C ASP A 248 -10.70 27.12 -17.22
N LEU A 249 -11.72 26.27 -17.28
CA LEU A 249 -12.11 25.55 -18.49
C LEU A 249 -12.81 26.45 -19.53
N MET A 250 -13.41 27.57 -19.10
CA MET A 250 -14.12 28.48 -19.99
C MET A 250 -13.18 29.44 -20.65
N THR A 251 -12.23 30.00 -19.90
CA THR A 251 -11.33 31.06 -20.36
C THR A 251 -9.93 30.59 -20.71
N GLY A 252 -9.53 29.39 -20.24
CA GLY A 252 -8.18 28.85 -20.35
C GLY A 252 -7.15 29.52 -19.43
N ILE A 253 -7.53 30.50 -18.62
CA ILE A 253 -6.64 31.28 -17.77
C ILE A 253 -6.43 30.60 -16.42
N PRO A 254 -5.24 30.71 -15.78
CA PRO A 254 -5.05 30.25 -14.41
C PRO A 254 -6.03 30.93 -13.44
N LYS A 255 -6.61 30.13 -12.54
CA LYS A 255 -7.62 30.57 -11.57
C LYS A 255 -7.33 29.94 -10.20
N GLU A 256 -7.65 30.66 -9.14
CA GLU A 256 -7.64 30.19 -7.76
C GLU A 256 -9.08 30.19 -7.22
N ILE A 257 -9.41 29.12 -6.48
CA ILE A 257 -10.68 28.97 -5.77
C ILE A 257 -10.42 28.39 -4.38
N HIS A 258 -11.37 28.51 -3.47
CA HIS A 258 -11.37 27.84 -2.17
C HIS A 258 -12.34 26.69 -2.18
N VAL A 259 -11.94 25.56 -1.61
CA VAL A 259 -12.72 24.32 -1.56
C VAL A 259 -12.85 23.88 -0.11
N SER A 260 -14.08 23.59 0.31
CA SER A 260 -14.39 23.14 1.66
C SER A 260 -14.33 21.62 1.79
N TYR A 261 -14.09 21.13 3.02
CA TYR A 261 -14.16 19.70 3.31
C TYR A 261 -15.54 19.08 3.02
N LYS A 262 -16.63 19.85 3.14
CA LYS A 262 -17.99 19.39 2.84
C LYS A 262 -18.19 19.06 1.37
N GLU A 263 -17.65 19.89 0.51
CA GLU A 263 -17.67 19.64 -0.95
C GLU A 263 -16.90 18.36 -1.28
N ILE A 264 -15.73 18.19 -0.65
CA ILE A 264 -14.92 16.99 -0.87
C ILE A 264 -15.60 15.75 -0.28
N ALA A 265 -16.19 15.81 0.92
CA ALA A 265 -16.98 14.72 1.47
C ALA A 265 -18.11 14.28 0.52
N HIS A 266 -18.79 15.24 -0.09
CA HIS A 266 -19.82 14.94 -1.10
C HIS A 266 -19.24 14.27 -2.35
N SER A 267 -18.08 14.74 -2.82
CA SER A 267 -17.43 14.14 -4.00
C SER A 267 -17.00 12.69 -3.79
N LEU A 268 -16.58 12.33 -2.57
CA LEU A 268 -16.08 11.00 -2.21
C LEU A 268 -17.17 9.99 -1.82
N ASP A 269 -18.40 10.43 -1.62
CA ASP A 269 -19.49 9.62 -1.05
C ASP A 269 -19.71 8.30 -1.79
N LYS A 270 -19.66 8.34 -3.13
CA LYS A 270 -19.87 7.15 -3.97
C LYS A 270 -18.77 6.10 -3.79
N SER A 271 -17.52 6.52 -3.76
CA SER A 271 -16.38 5.60 -3.61
C SER A 271 -16.30 5.05 -2.20
N ILE A 272 -16.58 5.87 -1.18
CA ILE A 272 -16.66 5.40 0.22
C ILE A 272 -17.81 4.40 0.39
N SER A 273 -18.98 4.65 -0.20
CA SER A 273 -20.12 3.73 -0.13
C SER A 273 -19.80 2.34 -0.69
N LYS A 274 -18.98 2.24 -1.74
CA LYS A 274 -18.53 0.93 -2.26
C LYS A 274 -17.62 0.19 -1.25
N ILE A 275 -16.78 0.92 -0.51
CA ILE A 275 -15.96 0.34 0.56
C ILE A 275 -16.88 -0.17 1.68
N GLU A 276 -17.89 0.62 2.10
CA GLU A 276 -18.88 0.21 3.08
C GLU A 276 -19.64 -1.07 2.68
N GLU A 277 -20.05 -1.16 1.43
CA GLU A 277 -20.71 -2.37 0.87
C GLU A 277 -19.79 -3.59 0.92
N ALA A 278 -18.51 -3.43 0.59
CA ALA A 278 -17.53 -4.51 0.67
C ALA A 278 -17.29 -4.96 2.12
N ILE A 279 -17.25 -4.04 3.08
CA ILE A 279 -17.15 -4.34 4.51
C ILE A 279 -18.37 -5.16 4.98
N LEU A 280 -19.57 -4.73 4.64
CA LEU A 280 -20.79 -5.47 5.00
C LEU A 280 -20.81 -6.85 4.36
N SER A 281 -20.40 -6.98 3.10
CA SER A 281 -20.30 -8.27 2.43
C SER A 281 -19.29 -9.21 3.10
N ALA A 282 -18.16 -8.70 3.58
CA ALA A 282 -17.19 -9.51 4.32
C ALA A 282 -17.75 -9.95 5.68
N LEU A 283 -18.46 -9.08 6.40
CA LEU A 283 -19.14 -9.42 7.66
C LEU A 283 -20.21 -10.50 7.46
N GLU A 284 -20.98 -10.43 6.36
CA GLU A 284 -21.99 -11.44 6.02
C GLU A 284 -21.39 -12.83 5.74
N MET A 285 -20.16 -12.88 5.19
CA MET A 285 -19.43 -14.12 4.94
C MET A 285 -18.71 -14.66 6.18
N THR A 286 -18.59 -13.85 7.22
CA THR A 286 -17.85 -14.20 8.44
C THR A 286 -18.60 -15.27 9.26
N PRO A 287 -17.94 -16.38 9.68
CA PRO A 287 -18.54 -17.36 10.58
C PRO A 287 -19.07 -16.72 11.87
N PRO A 288 -20.19 -17.23 12.44
CA PRO A 288 -20.84 -16.63 13.61
C PRO A 288 -19.93 -16.44 14.82
N GLU A 289 -19.02 -17.42 15.10
CA GLU A 289 -18.10 -17.36 16.22
C GLU A 289 -17.10 -16.21 16.08
N LEU A 290 -16.54 -16.03 14.87
CA LEU A 290 -15.62 -14.93 14.59
C LEU A 290 -16.36 -13.59 14.52
N SER A 291 -17.63 -13.56 14.12
CA SER A 291 -18.47 -12.35 14.19
C SER A 291 -18.68 -11.91 15.64
N ALA A 292 -18.84 -12.86 16.57
CA ALA A 292 -18.93 -12.57 18.00
C ALA A 292 -17.63 -12.00 18.57
N ASP A 293 -16.47 -12.43 18.05
CA ASP A 293 -15.19 -11.87 18.42
C ASP A 293 -15.05 -10.44 17.88
N ILE A 294 -15.35 -10.21 16.60
CA ILE A 294 -15.30 -8.88 15.95
C ILE A 294 -16.23 -7.89 16.63
N TYR A 295 -17.37 -8.35 17.16
CA TYR A 295 -18.26 -7.49 17.96
C TYR A 295 -17.55 -6.91 19.19
N LYS A 296 -16.61 -7.64 19.79
CA LYS A 296 -15.84 -7.23 20.96
C LYS A 296 -14.58 -6.46 20.59
N THR A 297 -13.81 -6.97 19.61
CA THR A 297 -12.53 -6.40 19.20
C THR A 297 -12.68 -5.20 18.28
N GLY A 298 -13.78 -5.14 17.50
CA GLY A 298 -13.99 -4.11 16.50
C GLY A 298 -13.26 -4.38 15.18
N ILE A 299 -13.18 -3.34 14.36
CA ILE A 299 -12.56 -3.32 13.05
C ILE A 299 -11.28 -2.50 13.14
N TYR A 300 -10.18 -3.00 12.60
CA TYR A 300 -8.90 -2.29 12.52
C TYR A 300 -8.70 -1.72 11.13
N LEU A 301 -8.41 -0.42 11.04
CA LEU A 301 -8.13 0.30 9.80
C LEU A 301 -6.63 0.52 9.62
N ALA A 302 -6.11 0.15 8.45
CA ALA A 302 -4.76 0.39 7.99
C ALA A 302 -4.77 1.07 6.61
N GLY A 303 -3.59 1.38 6.10
CA GLY A 303 -3.40 2.05 4.81
C GLY A 303 -3.66 3.56 4.84
N GLY A 304 -3.17 4.25 3.81
CA GLY A 304 -3.27 5.71 3.73
C GLY A 304 -4.70 6.25 3.62
N GLY A 305 -5.59 5.48 3.00
CA GLY A 305 -7.02 5.84 2.87
C GLY A 305 -7.76 5.87 4.20
N SER A 306 -7.30 5.11 5.20
CA SER A 306 -7.88 5.12 6.56
C SER A 306 -7.72 6.45 7.29
N MET A 307 -6.78 7.30 6.82
CA MET A 307 -6.55 8.63 7.38
C MET A 307 -7.57 9.68 6.92
N LEU A 308 -8.51 9.32 6.04
CA LEU A 308 -9.57 10.23 5.61
C LEU A 308 -10.44 10.61 6.82
N ARG A 309 -10.60 11.91 7.07
CA ARG A 309 -11.27 12.43 8.27
C ARG A 309 -12.70 11.90 8.40
N GLY A 310 -13.02 11.31 9.53
CA GLY A 310 -14.35 10.79 9.85
C GLY A 310 -14.71 9.47 9.16
N LEU A 311 -13.77 8.80 8.49
CA LEU A 311 -14.01 7.50 7.85
C LEU A 311 -14.29 6.42 8.90
N ASP A 312 -13.56 6.41 10.00
CA ASP A 312 -13.77 5.55 11.16
C ASP A 312 -15.20 5.69 11.73
N SER A 313 -15.62 6.92 11.96
CA SER A 313 -16.95 7.25 12.46
C SER A 313 -18.05 6.85 11.47
N ARG A 314 -17.82 7.03 10.17
CA ARG A 314 -18.76 6.62 9.12
C ARG A 314 -18.91 5.10 9.07
N ILE A 315 -17.82 4.34 9.06
CA ILE A 315 -17.82 2.87 9.09
C ILE A 315 -18.47 2.37 10.39
N SER A 316 -18.11 2.94 11.55
CA SER A 316 -18.72 2.58 12.84
C SER A 316 -20.22 2.83 12.85
N THR A 317 -20.69 3.94 12.30
CA THR A 317 -22.13 4.24 12.17
C THR A 317 -22.83 3.22 11.30
N ARG A 318 -22.21 2.79 10.21
CA ARG A 318 -22.77 1.85 9.24
C ARG A 318 -22.82 0.42 9.77
N THR A 319 -21.76 -0.04 10.43
CA THR A 319 -21.59 -1.43 10.90
C THR A 319 -22.10 -1.64 12.31
N LYS A 320 -22.21 -0.58 13.12
CA LYS A 320 -22.48 -0.60 14.57
C LYS A 320 -21.37 -1.29 15.38
N LEU A 321 -20.17 -1.37 14.83
CA LEU A 321 -18.99 -1.95 15.46
C LEU A 321 -18.00 -0.85 15.86
N PRO A 322 -17.17 -1.06 16.90
CA PRO A 322 -16.02 -0.21 17.16
C PRO A 322 -15.06 -0.21 15.97
N VAL A 323 -14.45 0.93 15.67
CA VAL A 323 -13.47 1.07 14.60
C VAL A 323 -12.21 1.73 15.14
N HIS A 324 -11.07 1.12 14.91
CA HIS A 324 -9.77 1.53 15.41
C HIS A 324 -8.83 1.83 14.25
N ILE A 325 -8.33 3.06 14.17
CA ILE A 325 -7.29 3.42 13.20
C ILE A 325 -5.94 2.98 13.79
N ALA A 326 -5.11 2.30 13.01
CA ALA A 326 -3.74 1.95 13.40
C ALA A 326 -2.93 3.20 13.78
N GLU A 327 -1.99 3.09 14.73
CA GLU A 327 -1.16 4.21 15.18
C GLU A 327 -0.35 4.83 14.01
N ASP A 328 0.21 4.01 13.12
CA ASP A 328 0.86 4.44 11.87
C ASP A 328 0.30 3.62 10.71
N PRO A 329 -0.89 4.01 10.18
CA PRO A 329 -1.60 3.21 9.20
C PRO A 329 -0.87 3.13 7.86
N LEU A 330 -0.10 4.16 7.48
CA LEU A 330 0.70 4.19 6.25
C LEU A 330 1.81 3.14 6.23
N ARG A 331 2.31 2.73 7.40
CA ARG A 331 3.42 1.80 7.51
C ARG A 331 3.03 0.46 8.13
N ALA A 332 1.75 0.24 8.40
CA ALA A 332 1.29 -1.00 9.03
C ALA A 332 1.68 -2.24 8.21
N VAL A 333 1.38 -2.26 6.91
CA VAL A 333 1.74 -3.35 5.99
C VAL A 333 3.25 -3.55 5.93
N ALA A 334 4.01 -2.49 5.71
CA ALA A 334 5.47 -2.55 5.63
C ALA A 334 6.08 -3.09 6.94
N ARG A 335 5.61 -2.60 8.11
CA ARG A 335 6.05 -3.07 9.42
C ARG A 335 5.77 -4.55 9.63
N GLY A 336 4.56 -5.00 9.29
CA GLY A 336 4.19 -6.42 9.37
C GLY A 336 5.00 -7.30 8.44
N THR A 337 5.25 -6.83 7.21
CA THR A 337 6.14 -7.53 6.26
C THR A 337 7.57 -7.65 6.81
N GLY A 338 8.06 -6.62 7.50
CA GLY A 338 9.35 -6.66 8.21
C GLY A 338 9.39 -7.65 9.38
N ILE A 339 8.29 -7.75 10.15
CA ILE A 339 8.16 -8.74 11.23
C ILE A 339 8.09 -10.15 10.63
N ALA A 340 7.34 -10.36 9.55
CA ALA A 340 7.23 -11.62 8.85
C ALA A 340 8.59 -12.11 8.30
N LEU A 341 9.41 -11.20 7.79
CA LEU A 341 10.77 -11.50 7.32
C LEU A 341 11.65 -12.13 8.40
N LYS A 342 11.51 -11.70 9.65
CA LYS A 342 12.25 -12.26 10.79
C LYS A 342 11.72 -13.61 11.27
N ASN A 343 10.47 -13.88 10.96
CA ASN A 343 9.75 -15.07 11.42
C ASN A 343 9.42 -16.03 10.26
N ILE A 344 10.20 -16.02 9.18
CA ILE A 344 9.96 -16.84 7.99
C ILE A 344 9.80 -18.33 8.33
N ASP A 345 10.59 -18.83 9.25
CA ASP A 345 10.57 -20.23 9.63
C ASP A 345 9.39 -20.60 10.56
N ASN A 346 8.76 -19.61 11.18
CA ASN A 346 7.65 -19.79 12.12
C ASN A 346 6.29 -19.58 11.44
N TYR A 347 6.19 -18.66 10.50
CA TYR A 347 4.92 -18.28 9.87
C TYR A 347 4.61 -19.16 8.65
N GLN A 348 3.70 -20.14 8.87
CA GLN A 348 3.31 -21.11 7.84
C GLN A 348 2.45 -20.50 6.71
N PHE A 349 1.87 -19.33 6.93
CA PHE A 349 1.08 -18.61 5.93
C PHE A 349 1.92 -17.84 4.89
N LEU A 350 3.24 -17.81 5.06
CA LEU A 350 4.13 -17.26 4.05
C LEU A 350 4.21 -18.19 2.84
N ILE A 351 3.98 -17.60 1.67
CA ILE A 351 4.01 -18.33 0.41
C ILE A 351 5.43 -18.28 -0.13
N LYS A 352 6.11 -19.42 -0.15
CA LYS A 352 7.42 -19.50 -0.80
C LYS A 352 7.22 -19.42 -2.31
N ALA A 353 7.86 -18.44 -2.92
CA ALA A 353 7.80 -18.19 -4.34
C ALA A 353 8.78 -19.07 -5.12
#